data_3868bbc360a2fe9bd146f28012c2c9f6
#
_entry.id   3868bbc360a2fe9bd146f28012c2c9f6
#
_cell.length_a   1.000
_cell.length_b   1.000
_cell.length_c   1.000
_cell.angle_alpha   90.00
_cell.angle_beta   90.00
_cell.angle_gamma   90.00
#
_symmetry.space_group_name_H-M   'P 1'
#
loop_
_entity.id
_entity.type
_entity.pdbx_description
1 polymer ?
#
loop_
_entity_poly.entity_id
_entity_poly.type
_entity_poly.pdbx_seq_one_letter_code
_entity_poly.pdbx_strand_id
1 'polypeptide(L)'
;MSQTTYPLKPVVPFIKVTQDRAVLEIQRGCIRGCRFCQAGMVYRPTRPRDINMLKETARAMLKNTGHEEITLSSLSSSDYNELEEIVTFLIDEFHTQGVNISLPSLRIDAFSLDVMSKVQDVRKSSLTFAPEAGTQRMRNVINKGLTEDDILNGAGQAFEGGWTKVKLYFMLGLPTETQEDMEGIAVLADKVARRYYEIPKDQRNGKCQITASSSFFVPKPFSPLQWATMQPMEEYIRRAGIVQEAFRNQLNRKSLRYNWHTAEVTVLEGVFARGDRKVGKVLEEAYRLGCIYDAWDEYFDYDKWLQAFENTGVDMDCLLYTSDA
;
A
#
# COMPACT_ATOMS: atom_id res chain seq x y z
N MET A 1 10.44 -0.81 23.27
CA MET A 1 9.06 -0.52 23.75
C MET A 1 8.76 -1.49 24.86
N SER A 2 8.16 -1.06 25.97
CA SER A 2 7.87 -1.97 27.08
C SER A 2 6.62 -2.83 26.80
N GLN A 3 6.58 -4.03 27.37
CA GLN A 3 5.45 -4.96 27.26
C GLN A 3 4.14 -4.37 27.83
N THR A 4 4.24 -3.43 28.77
CA THR A 4 3.10 -2.80 29.46
C THR A 4 2.19 -1.97 28.56
N THR A 5 2.63 -1.59 27.37
CA THR A 5 1.85 -0.75 26.42
C THR A 5 1.20 -1.54 25.30
N TYR A 6 1.37 -2.85 25.26
CA TYR A 6 0.82 -3.69 24.18
C TYR A 6 -0.45 -4.41 24.68
N PRO A 7 -1.58 -4.32 23.95
CA PRO A 7 -2.82 -4.95 24.38
C PRO A 7 -2.73 -6.48 24.20
N LEU A 8 -2.60 -7.21 25.30
CA LEU A 8 -2.60 -8.68 25.30
C LEU A 8 -4.02 -9.27 25.23
N LYS A 9 -5.03 -8.45 25.44
CA LYS A 9 -6.46 -8.79 25.38
C LYS A 9 -7.20 -7.74 24.56
N PRO A 10 -6.96 -7.68 23.23
CA PRO A 10 -7.70 -6.76 22.38
C PRO A 10 -9.20 -7.11 22.40
N VAL A 11 -10.03 -6.10 22.15
CA VAL A 11 -11.47 -6.30 22.05
C VAL A 11 -11.77 -7.13 20.81
N VAL A 12 -12.50 -8.24 20.99
CA VAL A 12 -12.96 -9.08 19.89
C VAL A 12 -14.38 -8.64 19.50
N PRO A 13 -14.64 -8.33 18.24
CA PRO A 13 -15.95 -7.91 17.80
C PRO A 13 -16.96 -9.06 17.88
N PHE A 14 -18.20 -8.76 18.27
CA PHE A 14 -19.28 -9.74 18.29
C PHE A 14 -19.84 -10.04 16.88
N ILE A 15 -19.78 -9.05 15.99
CA ILE A 15 -20.22 -9.19 14.60
C ILE A 15 -19.02 -9.48 13.69
N LYS A 16 -19.26 -10.06 12.52
CA LYS A 16 -18.23 -10.27 11.52
C LYS A 16 -17.70 -8.93 11.02
N VAL A 17 -16.39 -8.74 11.11
CA VAL A 17 -15.66 -7.54 10.64
C VAL A 17 -14.66 -7.91 9.55
N THR A 18 -14.23 -6.91 8.79
CA THR A 18 -13.28 -7.13 7.67
C THR A 18 -11.88 -7.52 8.16
N GLN A 19 -11.48 -7.05 9.34
CA GLN A 19 -10.14 -7.24 9.93
C GLN A 19 -10.23 -8.06 11.22
N ASP A 20 -10.77 -9.28 11.15
CA ASP A 20 -10.91 -10.18 12.29
C ASP A 20 -9.65 -11.01 12.51
N ARG A 21 -8.64 -10.38 13.12
CA ARG A 21 -7.30 -10.97 13.30
C ARG A 21 -6.52 -10.34 14.46
N ALA A 22 -5.57 -11.10 15.01
CA ALA A 22 -4.58 -10.57 15.92
C ALA A 22 -3.52 -9.76 15.14
N VAL A 23 -3.17 -8.56 15.58
CA VAL A 23 -2.15 -7.73 14.94
C VAL A 23 -0.93 -7.64 15.85
N LEU A 24 0.21 -8.16 15.41
CA LEU A 24 1.47 -8.13 16.11
C LEU A 24 2.42 -7.11 15.46
N GLU A 25 2.61 -5.94 16.07
CA GLU A 25 3.56 -4.93 15.60
C GLU A 25 5.00 -5.39 15.90
N ILE A 26 5.75 -5.78 14.87
CA ILE A 26 7.12 -6.29 15.02
C ILE A 26 8.15 -5.18 15.12
N GLN A 27 7.92 -4.06 14.45
CA GLN A 27 8.75 -2.85 14.56
C GLN A 27 7.93 -1.61 14.20
N ARG A 28 8.37 -0.46 14.73
CA ARG A 28 7.83 0.86 14.40
C ARG A 28 8.88 1.72 13.72
N GLY A 29 8.44 2.52 12.71
CA GLY A 29 9.33 3.31 11.87
C GLY A 29 9.78 2.54 10.64
N CYS A 30 10.56 3.22 9.77
CA CYS A 30 11.09 2.66 8.54
C CYS A 30 12.48 3.25 8.28
N ILE A 31 13.44 2.41 7.88
CA ILE A 31 14.80 2.82 7.53
C ILE A 31 14.90 3.42 6.13
N ARG A 32 13.87 3.21 5.30
CA ARG A 32 13.86 3.66 3.91
C ARG A 32 13.65 5.18 3.87
N GLY A 33 14.11 5.80 2.83
CA GLY A 33 14.08 7.25 2.66
C GLY A 33 13.21 7.69 1.49
N CYS A 34 12.08 7.02 1.23
CA CYS A 34 11.15 7.38 0.15
C CYS A 34 10.68 8.83 0.35
N ARG A 35 10.91 9.70 -0.65
CA ARG A 35 10.69 11.15 -0.53
C ARG A 35 9.23 11.56 -0.40
N PHE A 36 8.30 10.72 -0.82
CA PHE A 36 6.86 10.96 -0.70
C PHE A 36 6.27 10.47 0.64
N CYS A 37 6.99 9.66 1.41
CA CYS A 37 6.44 8.92 2.53
C CYS A 37 6.50 9.71 3.84
N GLN A 38 5.36 10.21 4.30
CA GLN A 38 5.24 10.88 5.60
C GLN A 38 5.54 9.94 6.76
N ALA A 39 4.97 8.72 6.74
CA ALA A 39 5.17 7.74 7.80
C ALA A 39 6.65 7.37 7.98
N GLY A 40 7.40 7.25 6.89
CA GLY A 40 8.84 7.00 6.92
C GLY A 40 9.65 8.13 7.56
N MET A 41 9.11 9.34 7.65
CA MET A 41 9.76 10.49 8.30
C MET A 41 9.30 10.68 9.74
N VAL A 42 8.00 10.68 9.99
CA VAL A 42 7.41 10.96 11.30
C VAL A 42 7.74 9.89 12.34
N TYR A 43 7.81 8.62 11.93
CA TYR A 43 8.03 7.50 12.86
C TYR A 43 9.51 7.13 13.03
N ARG A 44 10.45 7.96 12.61
CA ARG A 44 11.89 7.78 12.90
C ARG A 44 12.19 8.02 14.38
N PRO A 45 13.19 7.31 14.94
CA PRO A 45 13.98 6.21 14.38
C PRO A 45 13.20 4.90 14.32
N THR A 46 13.72 3.93 13.55
CA THR A 46 13.19 2.55 13.55
C THR A 46 13.40 1.92 14.92
N ARG A 47 12.37 1.29 15.43
CA ARG A 47 12.35 0.66 16.77
C ARG A 47 11.84 -0.77 16.65
N PRO A 48 12.73 -1.76 16.45
CA PRO A 48 12.35 -3.17 16.46
C PRO A 48 11.92 -3.59 17.87
N ARG A 49 11.07 -4.58 17.96
CA ARG A 49 10.71 -5.24 19.19
C ARG A 49 11.56 -6.47 19.41
N ASP A 50 11.83 -6.77 20.65
CA ASP A 50 12.52 -7.99 21.05
C ASP A 50 11.70 -9.23 20.66
N ILE A 51 12.39 -10.22 20.08
CA ILE A 51 11.75 -11.41 19.51
C ILE A 51 11.08 -12.29 20.59
N ASN A 52 11.68 -12.41 21.77
CA ASN A 52 11.10 -13.21 22.84
C ASN A 52 9.81 -12.56 23.34
N MET A 53 9.79 -11.23 23.47
CA MET A 53 8.58 -10.48 23.80
C MET A 53 7.50 -10.67 22.70
N LEU A 54 7.86 -10.70 21.42
CA LEU A 54 6.92 -10.96 20.34
C LEU A 54 6.30 -12.35 20.42
N LYS A 55 7.12 -13.38 20.69
CA LYS A 55 6.67 -14.76 20.88
C LYS A 55 5.66 -14.88 22.02
N GLU A 56 5.98 -14.30 23.17
CA GLU A 56 5.09 -14.28 24.34
C GLU A 56 3.78 -13.50 24.07
N THR A 57 3.90 -12.35 23.40
CA THR A 57 2.74 -11.53 23.02
C THR A 57 1.82 -12.28 22.07
N ALA A 58 2.36 -12.96 21.05
CA ALA A 58 1.59 -13.76 20.10
C ALA A 58 0.79 -14.86 20.82
N ARG A 59 1.46 -15.62 21.73
CA ARG A 59 0.80 -16.64 22.55
C ARG A 59 -0.35 -16.07 23.37
N ALA A 60 -0.09 -14.95 24.06
CA ALA A 60 -1.08 -14.32 24.91
C ALA A 60 -2.27 -13.78 24.11
N MET A 61 -2.03 -13.13 22.97
CA MET A 61 -3.08 -12.57 22.13
C MET A 61 -3.97 -13.68 21.56
N LEU A 62 -3.40 -14.69 20.91
CA LEU A 62 -4.16 -15.78 20.30
C LEU A 62 -4.96 -16.56 21.35
N LYS A 63 -4.35 -16.85 22.51
CA LYS A 63 -5.05 -17.49 23.62
C LYS A 63 -6.23 -16.68 24.15
N ASN A 64 -6.10 -15.35 24.21
CA ASN A 64 -7.12 -14.47 24.80
C ASN A 64 -8.24 -14.11 23.83
N THR A 65 -7.99 -14.18 22.51
CA THR A 65 -8.94 -13.73 21.48
C THR A 65 -9.57 -14.87 20.71
N GLY A 66 -8.85 -15.98 20.54
CA GLY A 66 -9.29 -17.08 19.67
C GLY A 66 -9.24 -16.75 18.17
N HIS A 67 -8.51 -15.70 17.74
CA HIS A 67 -8.37 -15.38 16.33
C HIS A 67 -7.66 -16.50 15.56
N GLU A 68 -8.14 -16.78 14.36
CA GLU A 68 -7.58 -17.76 13.41
C GLU A 68 -6.58 -17.12 12.43
N GLU A 69 -6.25 -15.85 12.59
CA GLU A 69 -5.24 -15.14 11.80
C GLU A 69 -4.41 -14.22 12.69
N ILE A 70 -3.08 -14.21 12.45
CA ILE A 70 -2.15 -13.26 13.03
C ILE A 70 -1.42 -12.49 11.92
N THR A 71 -1.42 -11.16 12.03
CA THR A 71 -0.75 -10.26 11.08
C THR A 71 0.49 -9.65 11.71
N LEU A 72 1.65 -9.78 11.05
CA LEU A 72 2.89 -9.10 11.44
C LEU A 72 2.89 -7.68 10.86
N SER A 73 2.66 -6.69 11.71
CA SER A 73 2.50 -5.28 11.30
C SER A 73 3.81 -4.49 11.44
N SER A 74 4.16 -3.77 10.37
CA SER A 74 5.19 -2.73 10.37
C SER A 74 5.05 -1.86 9.11
N LEU A 75 5.85 -0.78 9.01
CA LEU A 75 5.97 0.00 7.75
C LEU A 75 6.81 -0.71 6.69
N SER A 76 7.65 -1.69 7.09
CA SER A 76 8.47 -2.51 6.19
C SER A 76 8.88 -3.78 6.93
N SER A 77 8.07 -4.82 6.81
CA SER A 77 8.28 -6.07 7.55
C SER A 77 9.57 -6.79 7.11
N SER A 78 9.93 -6.65 5.84
CA SER A 78 11.18 -7.21 5.30
C SER A 78 12.46 -6.60 5.90
N ASP A 79 12.37 -5.44 6.54
CA ASP A 79 13.51 -4.78 7.19
C ASP A 79 13.66 -5.17 8.69
N TYR A 80 12.83 -6.10 9.17
CA TYR A 80 12.97 -6.66 10.51
C TYR A 80 13.94 -7.83 10.48
N ASN A 81 15.07 -7.71 11.19
CA ASN A 81 16.19 -8.67 11.10
C ASN A 81 15.81 -10.10 11.49
N GLU A 82 14.87 -10.25 12.41
CA GLU A 82 14.44 -11.55 12.95
C GLU A 82 13.12 -12.03 12.33
N LEU A 83 12.79 -11.55 11.09
CA LEU A 83 11.54 -11.88 10.42
C LEU A 83 11.37 -13.38 10.20
N GLU A 84 12.41 -14.05 9.73
CA GLU A 84 12.37 -15.50 9.48
C GLU A 84 12.16 -16.29 10.77
N GLU A 85 12.82 -15.88 11.85
CA GLU A 85 12.70 -16.55 13.15
C GLU A 85 11.27 -16.41 13.71
N ILE A 86 10.69 -15.20 13.68
CA ILE A 86 9.32 -15.03 14.19
C ILE A 86 8.28 -15.74 13.33
N VAL A 87 8.46 -15.78 12.00
CA VAL A 87 7.56 -16.50 11.08
C VAL A 87 7.65 -18.00 11.33
N THR A 88 8.86 -18.56 11.42
CA THR A 88 9.08 -19.99 11.70
C THR A 88 8.44 -20.36 13.05
N PHE A 89 8.69 -19.58 14.10
CA PHE A 89 8.07 -19.79 15.41
C PHE A 89 6.53 -19.81 15.34
N LEU A 90 5.91 -18.85 14.64
CA LEU A 90 4.46 -18.78 14.53
C LEU A 90 3.88 -20.01 13.78
N ILE A 91 4.57 -20.47 12.75
CA ILE A 91 4.18 -21.68 12.03
C ILE A 91 4.28 -22.91 12.93
N ASP A 92 5.45 -23.14 13.53
CA ASP A 92 5.70 -24.32 14.33
C ASP A 92 4.73 -24.45 15.52
N GLU A 93 4.37 -23.32 16.14
CA GLU A 93 3.53 -23.32 17.34
C GLU A 93 2.02 -23.31 17.02
N PHE A 94 1.59 -22.64 15.95
CA PHE A 94 0.17 -22.39 15.73
C PHE A 94 -0.43 -23.02 14.47
N HIS A 95 0.39 -23.59 13.56
CA HIS A 95 -0.11 -24.23 12.34
C HIS A 95 -1.14 -25.34 12.63
N THR A 96 -0.84 -26.19 13.63
CA THR A 96 -1.75 -27.29 14.02
C THR A 96 -3.06 -26.79 14.63
N GLN A 97 -3.11 -25.53 15.07
CA GLN A 97 -4.30 -24.86 15.60
C GLN A 97 -5.11 -24.15 14.50
N GLY A 98 -4.66 -24.20 13.25
CA GLY A 98 -5.34 -23.56 12.11
C GLY A 98 -5.15 -22.05 12.02
N VAL A 99 -4.15 -21.49 12.71
CA VAL A 99 -3.87 -20.04 12.67
C VAL A 99 -3.09 -19.67 11.42
N ASN A 100 -3.64 -18.74 10.62
CA ASN A 100 -3.02 -18.19 9.43
C ASN A 100 -2.07 -17.04 9.77
N ILE A 101 -0.97 -16.92 9.01
CA ILE A 101 -0.02 -15.82 9.17
C ILE A 101 -0.12 -14.89 7.97
N SER A 102 -0.24 -13.57 8.23
CA SER A 102 -0.33 -12.53 7.21
C SER A 102 0.85 -11.56 7.31
N LEU A 103 1.48 -11.28 6.16
CA LEU A 103 2.65 -10.39 6.03
C LEU A 103 2.32 -9.26 5.04
N PRO A 104 1.60 -8.20 5.45
CA PRO A 104 1.07 -7.20 4.52
C PRO A 104 2.11 -6.24 3.94
N SER A 105 3.26 -6.04 4.57
CA SER A 105 4.23 -4.99 4.22
C SER A 105 5.56 -5.57 3.72
N LEU A 106 5.49 -6.60 2.87
CA LEU A 106 6.67 -7.17 2.23
C LEU A 106 7.15 -6.29 1.08
N ARG A 107 8.46 -6.07 1.03
CA ARG A 107 9.12 -5.45 -0.11
C ARG A 107 9.54 -6.53 -1.10
N ILE A 108 9.47 -6.20 -2.38
CA ILE A 108 9.80 -7.14 -3.46
C ILE A 108 11.30 -7.49 -3.51
N ASP A 109 12.17 -6.56 -3.14
CA ASP A 109 13.64 -6.74 -3.06
C ASP A 109 14.09 -7.63 -1.90
N ALA A 110 13.23 -7.87 -0.92
CA ALA A 110 13.48 -8.76 0.20
C ALA A 110 12.47 -9.93 0.24
N PHE A 111 11.91 -10.26 -0.93
CA PHE A 111 11.04 -11.42 -1.07
C PHE A 111 11.86 -12.69 -0.94
N SER A 112 11.54 -13.53 0.05
CA SER A 112 12.16 -14.83 0.26
C SER A 112 11.13 -15.92 0.02
N LEU A 113 11.39 -16.77 -0.97
CA LEU A 113 10.54 -17.96 -1.23
C LEU A 113 10.46 -18.87 -0.01
N ASP A 114 11.56 -19.02 0.74
CA ASP A 114 11.61 -19.88 1.92
C ASP A 114 10.64 -19.41 3.01
N VAL A 115 10.64 -18.11 3.29
CA VAL A 115 9.68 -17.51 4.25
C VAL A 115 8.26 -17.62 3.73
N MET A 116 8.04 -17.33 2.45
CA MET A 116 6.71 -17.30 1.88
C MET A 116 6.12 -18.69 1.63
N SER A 117 6.93 -19.69 1.29
CA SER A 117 6.46 -21.07 1.16
C SER A 117 5.97 -21.62 2.49
N LYS A 118 6.68 -21.31 3.57
CA LYS A 118 6.28 -21.68 4.94
C LYS A 118 4.93 -21.06 5.36
N VAL A 119 4.67 -19.79 4.96
CA VAL A 119 3.42 -19.08 5.29
C VAL A 119 2.24 -19.59 4.46
N GLN A 120 2.48 -20.25 3.32
CA GLN A 120 1.45 -20.53 2.29
C GLN A 120 0.74 -21.85 2.38
N ASP A 121 1.16 -22.75 3.24
CA ASP A 121 0.49 -24.06 3.34
C ASP A 121 -1.01 -23.94 3.68
N VAL A 122 -1.46 -22.75 4.09
CA VAL A 122 -2.84 -22.52 4.51
C VAL A 122 -3.71 -21.79 3.48
N ARG A 123 -3.24 -20.73 2.79
CA ARG A 123 -4.02 -20.03 1.73
C ARG A 123 -3.17 -19.14 0.82
N LYS A 124 -3.20 -19.37 -0.50
CA LYS A 124 -2.57 -18.48 -1.50
C LYS A 124 -3.43 -17.24 -1.74
N SER A 125 -3.01 -16.09 -1.19
CA SER A 125 -3.55 -14.78 -1.53
C SER A 125 -2.79 -14.15 -2.70
N SER A 126 -3.33 -13.06 -3.29
CA SER A 126 -2.57 -12.28 -4.28
C SER A 126 -1.41 -11.58 -3.59
N LEU A 127 -0.23 -11.57 -4.23
CA LEU A 127 0.90 -10.78 -3.77
C LEU A 127 0.75 -9.32 -4.19
N THR A 128 1.12 -8.42 -3.30
CA THR A 128 1.07 -6.98 -3.55
C THR A 128 2.46 -6.39 -3.39
N PHE A 129 2.91 -5.68 -4.41
CA PHE A 129 4.17 -4.96 -4.42
C PHE A 129 3.93 -3.50 -4.78
N ALA A 130 4.81 -2.62 -4.32
CA ALA A 130 4.70 -1.19 -4.53
C ALA A 130 5.97 -0.63 -5.21
N PRO A 131 6.11 -0.77 -6.55
CA PRO A 131 7.18 -0.09 -7.30
C PRO A 131 7.09 1.43 -7.21
N GLU A 132 5.89 1.97 -7.07
CA GLU A 132 5.48 3.37 -7.00
C GLU A 132 5.65 4.15 -8.31
N ALA A 133 6.60 3.77 -9.18
CA ALA A 133 6.82 4.41 -10.48
C ALA A 133 7.22 3.39 -11.56
N GLY A 134 6.83 3.67 -12.81
CA GLY A 134 7.03 2.79 -13.95
C GLY A 134 8.49 2.70 -14.40
N THR A 135 9.24 3.80 -14.32
CA THR A 135 10.63 3.87 -14.79
C THR A 135 11.65 3.89 -13.64
N GLN A 136 12.87 3.43 -13.92
CA GLN A 136 13.97 3.52 -12.95
C GLN A 136 14.29 4.97 -12.61
N ARG A 137 14.20 5.88 -13.60
CA ARG A 137 14.39 7.31 -13.40
C ARG A 137 13.47 7.83 -12.28
N MET A 138 12.18 7.57 -12.39
CA MET A 138 11.21 8.04 -11.40
C MET A 138 11.37 7.36 -10.05
N ARG A 139 11.69 6.06 -10.02
CA ARG A 139 12.01 5.38 -8.74
C ARG A 139 13.20 6.04 -8.05
N ASN A 140 14.21 6.49 -8.80
CA ASN A 140 15.35 7.23 -8.25
C ASN A 140 14.93 8.64 -7.77
N VAL A 141 14.09 9.35 -8.53
CA VAL A 141 13.56 10.68 -8.12
C VAL A 141 12.85 10.61 -6.77
N ILE A 142 12.00 9.59 -6.56
CA ILE A 142 11.28 9.42 -5.30
C ILE A 142 12.06 8.64 -4.24
N ASN A 143 13.32 8.27 -4.52
CA ASN A 143 14.19 7.49 -3.63
C ASN A 143 13.52 6.18 -3.15
N LYS A 144 12.88 5.45 -4.06
CA LYS A 144 12.22 4.18 -3.70
C LYS A 144 13.23 3.08 -3.38
N GLY A 145 14.44 3.15 -3.93
CA GLY A 145 15.52 2.17 -3.71
C GLY A 145 15.15 0.77 -4.20
N LEU A 146 14.46 0.69 -5.34
CA LEU A 146 14.13 -0.55 -6.05
C LEU A 146 14.63 -0.45 -7.49
N THR A 147 15.29 -1.49 -7.96
CA THR A 147 15.64 -1.64 -9.37
C THR A 147 14.54 -2.38 -10.13
N GLU A 148 14.59 -2.30 -11.45
CA GLU A 148 13.72 -3.11 -12.31
C GLU A 148 13.99 -4.61 -12.10
N ASP A 149 15.26 -4.98 -11.96
CA ASP A 149 15.66 -6.36 -11.75
C ASP A 149 15.14 -6.91 -10.42
N ASP A 150 15.14 -6.12 -9.34
CA ASP A 150 14.53 -6.52 -8.06
C ASP A 150 13.05 -6.86 -8.24
N ILE A 151 12.33 -6.03 -9.01
CA ILE A 151 10.90 -6.22 -9.26
C ILE A 151 10.66 -7.49 -10.10
N LEU A 152 11.45 -7.68 -11.16
CA LEU A 152 11.28 -8.83 -12.04
C LEU A 152 11.71 -10.13 -11.36
N ASN A 153 12.78 -10.11 -10.57
CA ASN A 153 13.25 -11.27 -9.84
C ASN A 153 12.28 -11.68 -8.74
N GLY A 154 11.81 -10.72 -7.93
CA GLY A 154 10.83 -11.02 -6.89
C GLY A 154 9.49 -11.52 -7.45
N ALA A 155 9.03 -10.97 -8.57
CA ALA A 155 7.84 -11.47 -9.25
C ALA A 155 8.07 -12.87 -9.85
N GLY A 156 9.25 -13.12 -10.45
CA GLY A 156 9.63 -14.43 -10.99
C GLY A 156 9.63 -15.50 -9.91
N GLN A 157 10.29 -15.25 -8.79
CA GLN A 157 10.28 -16.15 -7.63
C GLN A 157 8.86 -16.43 -7.12
N ALA A 158 8.01 -15.41 -7.07
CA ALA A 158 6.62 -15.59 -6.71
C ALA A 158 5.90 -16.55 -7.66
N PHE A 159 6.09 -16.42 -8.97
CA PHE A 159 5.48 -17.28 -9.96
C PHE A 159 6.01 -18.73 -9.89
N GLU A 160 7.31 -18.91 -9.67
CA GLU A 160 7.94 -20.21 -9.41
C GLU A 160 7.35 -20.87 -8.15
N GLY A 161 7.08 -20.07 -7.12
CA GLY A 161 6.37 -20.49 -5.90
C GLY A 161 4.87 -20.77 -6.12
N GLY A 162 4.36 -20.63 -7.35
CA GLY A 162 2.99 -21.01 -7.74
C GLY A 162 1.94 -19.90 -7.64
N TRP A 163 2.34 -18.65 -7.41
CA TRP A 163 1.41 -17.52 -7.53
C TRP A 163 1.06 -17.27 -8.99
N THR A 164 -0.13 -16.78 -9.23
CA THR A 164 -0.61 -16.41 -10.57
C THR A 164 -1.13 -15.00 -10.63
N LYS A 165 -1.28 -14.35 -9.46
CA LYS A 165 -1.84 -13.01 -9.33
C LYS A 165 -0.86 -12.11 -8.58
N VAL A 166 -0.46 -11.01 -9.23
CA VAL A 166 0.38 -9.97 -8.64
C VAL A 166 -0.32 -8.62 -8.79
N LYS A 167 -0.37 -7.85 -7.70
CA LYS A 167 -0.84 -6.48 -7.68
C LYS A 167 0.35 -5.53 -7.53
N LEU A 168 0.41 -4.52 -8.40
CA LEU A 168 1.46 -3.50 -8.42
C LEU A 168 0.83 -2.15 -8.11
N TYR A 169 1.36 -1.44 -7.10
CA TYR A 169 0.93 -0.09 -6.78
C TYR A 169 1.88 0.95 -7.39
N PHE A 170 1.27 2.01 -7.94
CA PHE A 170 1.96 3.14 -8.55
C PHE A 170 1.36 4.46 -8.08
N MET A 171 2.10 5.55 -8.28
CA MET A 171 1.62 6.92 -8.14
C MET A 171 1.71 7.64 -9.48
N LEU A 172 0.75 8.53 -9.74
CA LEU A 172 0.72 9.46 -10.87
C LEU A 172 0.75 10.90 -10.35
N GLY A 173 1.33 11.80 -11.13
CA GLY A 173 1.45 13.21 -10.75
C GLY A 173 2.67 13.52 -9.90
N LEU A 174 3.66 12.63 -9.87
CA LEU A 174 4.92 12.84 -9.19
C LEU A 174 5.69 14.03 -9.79
N PRO A 175 6.45 14.78 -8.98
CA PRO A 175 7.30 15.85 -9.49
C PRO A 175 8.24 15.36 -10.59
N THR A 176 8.35 16.11 -11.67
CA THR A 176 9.17 15.80 -12.87
C THR A 176 8.74 14.57 -13.67
N GLU A 177 7.56 14.02 -13.43
CA GLU A 177 7.01 12.88 -14.18
C GLU A 177 6.75 13.26 -15.63
N THR A 178 7.24 12.45 -16.56
CA THR A 178 7.06 12.62 -18.01
C THR A 178 6.05 11.59 -18.56
N GLN A 179 5.66 11.77 -19.83
CA GLN A 179 4.80 10.78 -20.50
C GLN A 179 5.45 9.40 -20.54
N GLU A 180 6.75 9.33 -20.80
CA GLU A 180 7.50 8.07 -20.80
C GLU A 180 7.46 7.36 -19.45
N ASP A 181 7.50 8.11 -18.35
CA ASP A 181 7.39 7.54 -17.00
C ASP A 181 6.01 6.94 -16.75
N MET A 182 4.95 7.59 -17.23
CA MET A 182 3.58 7.10 -17.14
C MET A 182 3.38 5.84 -17.99
N GLU A 183 3.81 5.86 -19.24
CA GLU A 183 3.77 4.69 -20.14
C GLU A 183 4.61 3.53 -19.58
N GLY A 184 5.71 3.84 -18.90
CA GLY A 184 6.58 2.90 -18.22
C GLY A 184 5.86 2.02 -17.19
N ILE A 185 4.74 2.47 -16.64
CA ILE A 185 3.90 1.65 -15.74
C ILE A 185 3.36 0.43 -16.48
N ALA A 186 2.84 0.64 -17.69
CA ALA A 186 2.31 -0.45 -18.52
C ALA A 186 3.43 -1.39 -19.00
N VAL A 187 4.56 -0.82 -19.37
CA VAL A 187 5.75 -1.59 -19.79
C VAL A 187 6.27 -2.47 -18.65
N LEU A 188 6.38 -1.94 -17.45
CA LEU A 188 6.82 -2.71 -16.29
C LEU A 188 5.83 -3.84 -15.94
N ALA A 189 4.53 -3.57 -15.98
CA ALA A 189 3.50 -4.59 -15.77
C ALA A 189 3.57 -5.71 -16.82
N ASP A 190 3.84 -5.37 -18.10
CA ASP A 190 4.02 -6.34 -19.17
C ASP A 190 5.29 -7.19 -18.96
N LYS A 191 6.40 -6.57 -18.57
CA LYS A 191 7.64 -7.29 -18.21
C LYS A 191 7.39 -8.29 -17.07
N VAL A 192 6.65 -7.90 -16.04
CA VAL A 192 6.25 -8.82 -14.97
C VAL A 192 5.40 -9.97 -15.50
N ALA A 193 4.44 -9.70 -16.40
CA ALA A 193 3.66 -10.76 -17.03
C ALA A 193 4.53 -11.71 -17.89
N ARG A 194 5.55 -11.19 -18.57
CA ARG A 194 6.51 -12.02 -19.33
C ARG A 194 7.24 -13.01 -18.43
N ARG A 195 7.67 -12.62 -17.23
CA ARG A 195 8.31 -13.53 -16.27
C ARG A 195 7.44 -14.76 -15.97
N TYR A 196 6.11 -14.58 -15.85
CA TYR A 196 5.20 -15.71 -15.71
C TYR A 196 5.21 -16.61 -16.94
N TYR A 197 5.26 -16.04 -18.14
CA TYR A 197 5.22 -16.81 -19.40
C TYR A 197 6.56 -17.46 -19.78
N GLU A 198 7.66 -17.14 -19.10
CA GLU A 198 8.94 -17.86 -19.19
C GLU A 198 8.87 -19.24 -18.51
N ILE A 199 7.97 -19.45 -17.55
CA ILE A 199 7.75 -20.74 -16.94
C ILE A 199 7.15 -21.69 -18.00
N PRO A 200 7.64 -22.94 -18.12
CA PRO A 200 7.08 -23.97 -19.02
C PRO A 200 5.57 -24.13 -18.82
N LYS A 201 4.84 -24.30 -19.92
CA LYS A 201 3.37 -24.29 -19.90
C LYS A 201 2.76 -25.36 -18.98
N ASP A 202 3.39 -26.51 -18.89
CA ASP A 202 3.01 -27.65 -18.04
C ASP A 202 3.26 -27.41 -16.55
N GLN A 203 4.11 -26.43 -16.20
CA GLN A 203 4.42 -26.05 -14.82
C GLN A 203 3.63 -24.82 -14.35
N ARG A 204 2.81 -24.21 -15.19
CA ARG A 204 2.03 -23.01 -14.84
C ARG A 204 0.77 -23.35 -14.08
N ASN A 205 0.56 -22.69 -12.95
CA ASN A 205 -0.59 -22.85 -12.09
C ASN A 205 -1.76 -21.91 -12.46
N GLY A 206 -2.37 -22.09 -13.65
CA GLY A 206 -3.57 -21.34 -14.04
C GLY A 206 -3.29 -20.08 -14.88
N LYS A 207 -4.12 -19.04 -14.75
CA LYS A 207 -4.04 -17.83 -15.58
C LYS A 207 -3.28 -16.72 -14.87
N CYS A 208 -2.28 -16.14 -15.55
CA CYS A 208 -1.59 -14.94 -15.09
C CYS A 208 -2.54 -13.75 -15.02
N GLN A 209 -2.49 -13.02 -13.90
CA GLN A 209 -3.16 -11.74 -13.76
C GLN A 209 -2.25 -10.75 -13.05
N ILE A 210 -1.86 -9.70 -13.75
CA ILE A 210 -1.12 -8.56 -13.19
C ILE A 210 -2.09 -7.38 -13.11
N THR A 211 -2.30 -6.87 -11.91
CA THR A 211 -3.15 -5.71 -11.68
C THR A 211 -2.28 -4.53 -11.27
N ALA A 212 -2.17 -3.52 -12.11
CA ALA A 212 -1.59 -2.25 -11.75
C ALA A 212 -2.68 -1.32 -11.20
N SER A 213 -2.42 -0.71 -10.05
CA SER A 213 -3.33 0.24 -9.42
C SER A 213 -2.57 1.53 -9.14
N SER A 214 -3.04 2.65 -9.68
CA SER A 214 -2.44 3.96 -9.45
C SER A 214 -3.26 4.78 -8.45
N SER A 215 -2.58 5.37 -7.49
CA SER A 215 -3.07 6.51 -6.71
C SER A 215 -2.48 7.80 -7.28
N PHE A 216 -3.11 8.93 -7.01
CA PHE A 216 -2.55 10.21 -7.37
C PHE A 216 -1.67 10.76 -6.26
N PHE A 217 -0.60 11.44 -6.64
CA PHE A 217 0.36 11.99 -5.69
C PHE A 217 -0.25 13.10 -4.86
N VAL A 218 -0.15 12.96 -3.54
CA VAL A 218 -0.48 13.99 -2.56
C VAL A 218 0.80 14.36 -1.81
N PRO A 219 1.24 15.63 -1.85
CA PRO A 219 2.42 16.09 -1.12
C PRO A 219 2.11 16.14 0.38
N LYS A 220 2.54 15.11 1.11
CA LYS A 220 2.28 14.97 2.54
C LYS A 220 3.20 15.88 3.36
N PRO A 221 2.70 16.60 4.38
CA PRO A 221 3.51 17.37 5.32
C PRO A 221 4.60 16.50 5.95
N PHE A 222 5.71 17.12 6.32
CA PHE A 222 6.90 16.50 6.91
C PHE A 222 7.65 15.52 6.01
N SER A 223 7.23 15.33 4.75
CA SER A 223 7.98 14.56 3.75
C SER A 223 8.87 15.48 2.91
N PRO A 224 9.98 14.98 2.31
CA PRO A 224 10.81 15.79 1.40
C PRO A 224 10.06 16.42 0.23
N LEU A 225 8.96 15.82 -0.22
CA LEU A 225 8.13 16.33 -1.29
C LEU A 225 6.93 17.18 -0.82
N GLN A 226 6.92 17.63 0.43
CA GLN A 226 5.79 18.40 0.99
C GLN A 226 5.53 19.73 0.26
N TRP A 227 6.55 20.29 -0.38
CA TRP A 227 6.47 21.57 -1.11
C TRP A 227 6.14 21.38 -2.60
N ALA A 228 5.98 20.15 -3.07
CA ALA A 228 5.57 19.91 -4.43
C ALA A 228 4.10 20.30 -4.63
N THR A 229 3.79 20.89 -5.79
CA THR A 229 2.42 21.23 -6.16
C THR A 229 1.63 19.97 -6.51
N MET A 230 0.39 19.85 -6.04
CA MET A 230 -0.56 18.88 -6.55
C MET A 230 -0.96 19.21 -7.98
N GLN A 231 -1.32 18.18 -8.75
CA GLN A 231 -1.89 18.40 -10.08
C GLN A 231 -3.38 18.71 -9.96
N PRO A 232 -3.96 19.51 -10.87
CA PRO A 232 -5.40 19.65 -11.00
C PRO A 232 -6.07 18.31 -11.31
N MET A 233 -7.34 18.19 -10.95
CA MET A 233 -8.13 16.95 -11.13
C MET A 233 -8.14 16.47 -12.58
N GLU A 234 -8.32 17.38 -13.52
CA GLU A 234 -8.34 17.08 -14.97
C GLU A 234 -7.00 16.53 -15.44
N GLU A 235 -5.89 17.02 -14.87
CA GLU A 235 -4.56 16.54 -15.21
C GLU A 235 -4.34 15.12 -14.67
N TYR A 236 -4.83 14.79 -13.49
CA TYR A 236 -4.80 13.42 -12.96
C TYR A 236 -5.57 12.45 -13.85
N ILE A 237 -6.78 12.82 -14.28
CA ILE A 237 -7.61 12.02 -15.20
C ILE A 237 -6.90 11.84 -16.54
N ARG A 238 -6.31 12.93 -17.09
CA ARG A 238 -5.53 12.86 -18.34
C ARG A 238 -4.35 11.89 -18.22
N ARG A 239 -3.59 11.94 -17.13
CA ARG A 239 -2.46 11.04 -16.89
C ARG A 239 -2.90 9.58 -16.77
N ALA A 240 -3.97 9.32 -16.03
CA ALA A 240 -4.55 7.98 -15.95
C ALA A 240 -4.98 7.44 -17.33
N GLY A 241 -5.51 8.31 -18.19
CA GLY A 241 -5.85 8.00 -19.58
C GLY A 241 -4.64 7.59 -20.42
N ILE A 242 -3.49 8.27 -20.28
CA ILE A 242 -2.23 7.91 -20.95
C ILE A 242 -1.81 6.49 -20.55
N VAL A 243 -1.80 6.21 -19.25
CA VAL A 243 -1.45 4.88 -18.74
C VAL A 243 -2.42 3.82 -19.27
N GLN A 244 -3.72 4.10 -19.24
CA GLN A 244 -4.73 3.17 -19.74
C GLN A 244 -4.51 2.83 -21.22
N GLU A 245 -4.19 3.82 -22.06
CA GLU A 245 -3.88 3.59 -23.47
C GLU A 245 -2.59 2.77 -23.65
N ALA A 246 -1.55 3.07 -22.85
CA ALA A 246 -0.32 2.28 -22.85
C ALA A 246 -0.57 0.81 -22.50
N PHE A 247 -1.49 0.51 -21.57
CA PHE A 247 -1.88 -0.87 -21.25
C PHE A 247 -2.55 -1.60 -22.42
N ARG A 248 -3.37 -0.92 -23.23
CA ARG A 248 -4.02 -1.49 -24.40
C ARG A 248 -3.02 -1.95 -25.46
N ASN A 249 -1.87 -1.28 -25.52
CA ASN A 249 -0.82 -1.52 -26.50
C ASN A 249 0.21 -2.58 -26.08
N GLN A 250 0.11 -3.15 -24.85
CA GLN A 250 1.03 -4.17 -24.38
C GLN A 250 0.78 -5.55 -25.01
N LEU A 251 1.86 -6.33 -25.13
CA LEU A 251 1.83 -7.69 -25.71
C LEU A 251 0.92 -8.62 -24.89
N ASN A 252 1.07 -8.60 -23.59
CA ASN A 252 0.34 -9.48 -22.66
C ASN A 252 -0.95 -8.83 -22.11
N ARG A 253 -1.56 -7.88 -22.84
CA ARG A 253 -2.74 -7.11 -22.39
C ARG A 253 -3.88 -7.94 -21.82
N LYS A 254 -4.05 -9.21 -22.25
CA LYS A 254 -5.08 -10.11 -21.72
C LYS A 254 -4.84 -10.52 -20.26
N SER A 255 -3.59 -10.47 -19.82
CA SER A 255 -3.18 -10.74 -18.43
C SER A 255 -3.09 -9.50 -17.58
N LEU A 256 -3.21 -8.32 -18.17
CA LEU A 256 -3.05 -7.05 -17.49
C LEU A 256 -4.40 -6.44 -17.14
N ARG A 257 -4.46 -5.81 -15.96
CA ARG A 257 -5.56 -4.96 -15.50
C ARG A 257 -4.99 -3.65 -14.99
N TYR A 258 -5.66 -2.56 -15.30
CA TYR A 258 -5.29 -1.24 -14.80
C TYR A 258 -6.51 -0.56 -14.18
N ASN A 259 -6.34 0.00 -13.01
CA ASN A 259 -7.31 0.86 -12.33
C ASN A 259 -6.59 2.01 -11.63
N TRP A 260 -7.34 3.04 -11.26
CA TRP A 260 -6.84 4.19 -10.52
C TRP A 260 -7.88 4.67 -9.51
N HIS A 261 -7.42 5.42 -8.52
CA HIS A 261 -8.28 6.02 -7.51
C HIS A 261 -9.04 7.22 -8.09
N THR A 262 -10.18 7.54 -7.49
CA THR A 262 -11.00 8.69 -7.84
C THR A 262 -10.23 10.00 -7.60
N ALA A 263 -10.23 10.89 -8.59
CA ALA A 263 -9.46 12.14 -8.51
C ALA A 263 -10.04 13.10 -7.46
N GLU A 264 -11.37 13.15 -7.36
CA GLU A 264 -12.11 13.96 -6.38
C GLU A 264 -11.74 13.58 -4.94
N VAL A 265 -11.66 12.28 -4.64
CA VAL A 265 -11.21 11.78 -3.33
C VAL A 265 -9.78 12.20 -3.05
N THR A 266 -8.91 12.20 -4.08
CA THR A 266 -7.52 12.64 -3.94
C THR A 266 -7.42 14.13 -3.62
N VAL A 267 -8.27 14.96 -4.23
CA VAL A 267 -8.32 16.40 -3.93
C VAL A 267 -8.67 16.62 -2.46
N LEU A 268 -9.70 15.96 -1.96
CA LEU A 268 -10.08 16.04 -0.54
C LEU A 268 -8.98 15.51 0.37
N GLU A 269 -8.32 14.39 0.02
CA GLU A 269 -7.16 13.89 0.75
C GLU A 269 -6.05 14.93 0.83
N GLY A 270 -5.79 15.66 -0.26
CA GLY A 270 -4.83 16.75 -0.30
C GLY A 270 -5.17 17.86 0.67
N VAL A 271 -6.42 18.32 0.66
CA VAL A 271 -6.93 19.34 1.57
C VAL A 271 -6.78 18.91 3.04
N PHE A 272 -7.21 17.69 3.38
CA PHE A 272 -7.11 17.20 4.76
C PHE A 272 -5.66 16.95 5.20
N ALA A 273 -4.78 16.55 4.29
CA ALA A 273 -3.38 16.32 4.60
C ALA A 273 -2.59 17.62 4.82
N ARG A 274 -2.96 18.72 4.16
CA ARG A 274 -2.23 19.99 4.12
C ARG A 274 -2.92 21.11 4.89
N GLY A 275 -4.22 20.95 5.16
CA GLY A 275 -5.04 21.94 5.82
C GLY A 275 -4.74 22.11 7.30
N ASP A 276 -5.16 23.24 7.84
CA ASP A 276 -5.10 23.58 9.25
C ASP A 276 -6.44 23.30 9.97
N ARG A 277 -6.61 23.83 11.16
CA ARG A 277 -7.84 23.67 11.97
C ARG A 277 -9.10 24.25 11.30
N LYS A 278 -8.97 25.13 10.30
CA LYS A 278 -10.11 25.69 9.58
C LYS A 278 -10.86 24.63 8.79
N VAL A 279 -10.15 23.58 8.33
CA VAL A 279 -10.77 22.43 7.64
C VAL A 279 -11.78 21.70 8.54
N GLY A 280 -11.66 21.80 9.86
CA GLY A 280 -12.67 21.28 10.80
C GLY A 280 -14.06 21.86 10.59
N LYS A 281 -14.17 23.14 10.18
CA LYS A 281 -15.46 23.77 9.84
C LYS A 281 -16.07 23.18 8.55
N VAL A 282 -15.21 22.87 7.58
CA VAL A 282 -15.66 22.22 6.33
C VAL A 282 -16.21 20.82 6.63
N LEU A 283 -15.54 20.04 7.48
CA LEU A 283 -16.05 18.73 7.92
C LEU A 283 -17.41 18.83 8.59
N GLU A 284 -17.59 19.80 9.50
CA GLU A 284 -18.86 20.01 10.18
C GLU A 284 -19.97 20.40 9.20
N GLU A 285 -19.67 21.27 8.25
CA GLU A 285 -20.64 21.69 7.23
C GLU A 285 -20.96 20.56 6.25
N ALA A 286 -19.95 19.79 5.77
CA ALA A 286 -20.18 18.62 4.94
C ALA A 286 -21.07 17.59 5.64
N TYR A 287 -20.88 17.35 6.94
CA TYR A 287 -21.75 16.52 7.74
C TYR A 287 -23.20 17.04 7.76
N ARG A 288 -23.40 18.38 7.91
CA ARG A 288 -24.74 19.01 7.86
C ARG A 288 -25.43 18.84 6.49
N LEU A 289 -24.63 18.84 5.41
CA LEU A 289 -25.08 18.60 4.04
C LEU A 289 -25.35 17.11 3.76
N GLY A 290 -25.05 16.22 4.71
CA GLY A 290 -25.36 14.80 4.62
C GLY A 290 -24.20 13.91 4.16
N CYS A 291 -22.96 14.41 4.15
CA CYS A 291 -21.75 13.63 3.89
C CYS A 291 -21.41 12.78 5.12
N ILE A 292 -21.98 11.59 5.24
CA ILE A 292 -21.83 10.71 6.43
C ILE A 292 -21.12 9.42 6.09
N TYR A 293 -21.40 8.84 4.93
CA TYR A 293 -20.90 7.53 4.50
C TYR A 293 -19.97 7.62 3.28
N ASP A 294 -19.20 8.68 3.15
CA ASP A 294 -18.38 9.00 1.98
C ASP A 294 -17.21 8.03 1.74
N ALA A 295 -16.98 7.08 2.66
CA ALA A 295 -16.07 5.96 2.43
C ALA A 295 -16.62 4.92 1.43
N TRP A 296 -17.90 5.04 1.05
CA TRP A 296 -18.57 4.18 0.08
C TRP A 296 -18.88 4.98 -1.17
N ASP A 297 -18.43 4.50 -2.32
CA ASP A 297 -18.56 5.19 -3.61
C ASP A 297 -19.99 5.62 -3.91
N GLU A 298 -20.99 4.82 -3.54
CA GLU A 298 -22.42 5.11 -3.75
C GLU A 298 -22.98 6.26 -2.89
N TYR A 299 -22.28 6.65 -1.83
CA TYR A 299 -22.69 7.77 -0.94
C TYR A 299 -21.80 8.99 -1.09
N PHE A 300 -20.66 8.86 -1.78
CA PHE A 300 -19.73 9.95 -1.98
C PHE A 300 -20.30 10.98 -2.96
N ASP A 301 -20.42 12.22 -2.51
CA ASP A 301 -20.97 13.33 -3.28
C ASP A 301 -20.02 14.53 -3.21
N TYR A 302 -19.22 14.68 -4.26
CA TYR A 302 -18.18 15.73 -4.31
C TYR A 302 -18.77 17.14 -4.36
N ASP A 303 -19.97 17.35 -4.97
CA ASP A 303 -20.60 18.66 -5.06
C ASP A 303 -20.99 19.18 -3.67
N LYS A 304 -21.40 18.32 -2.75
CA LYS A 304 -21.66 18.70 -1.36
C LYS A 304 -20.40 19.15 -0.64
N TRP A 305 -19.25 18.53 -0.94
CA TRP A 305 -17.98 18.98 -0.40
C TRP A 305 -17.59 20.35 -0.94
N LEU A 306 -17.77 20.61 -2.24
CA LEU A 306 -17.56 21.93 -2.83
C LEU A 306 -18.45 22.99 -2.16
N GLN A 307 -19.73 22.68 -1.94
CA GLN A 307 -20.65 23.54 -1.22
C GLN A 307 -20.20 23.80 0.22
N ALA A 308 -19.68 22.80 0.92
CA ALA A 308 -19.15 22.96 2.27
C ALA A 308 -17.94 23.91 2.34
N PHE A 309 -17.04 23.85 1.34
CA PHE A 309 -15.94 24.79 1.20
C PHE A 309 -16.43 26.22 0.96
N GLU A 310 -17.39 26.39 0.05
CA GLU A 310 -18.02 27.67 -0.25
C GLU A 310 -18.70 28.29 1.00
N ASN A 311 -19.54 27.52 1.67
CA ASN A 311 -20.27 27.96 2.86
C ASN A 311 -19.35 28.37 4.01
N THR A 312 -18.18 27.77 4.12
CA THR A 312 -17.21 28.06 5.20
C THR A 312 -16.16 29.09 4.82
N GLY A 313 -16.09 29.48 3.54
CA GLY A 313 -15.07 30.39 3.02
C GLY A 313 -13.64 29.87 3.11
N VAL A 314 -13.45 28.55 3.13
CA VAL A 314 -12.12 27.92 3.09
C VAL A 314 -11.73 27.72 1.63
N ASP A 315 -10.64 28.39 1.24
CA ASP A 315 -10.10 28.29 -0.11
C ASP A 315 -9.32 26.98 -0.28
N MET A 316 -9.85 26.10 -1.09
CA MET A 316 -9.28 24.79 -1.40
C MET A 316 -8.00 24.92 -2.24
N ASP A 317 -7.98 25.85 -3.20
CA ASP A 317 -6.85 26.06 -4.10
C ASP A 317 -5.61 26.58 -3.36
N CYS A 318 -5.80 27.41 -2.35
CA CYS A 318 -4.73 27.86 -1.47
C CYS A 318 -4.04 26.69 -0.75
N LEU A 319 -4.78 25.63 -0.39
CA LEU A 319 -4.22 24.48 0.30
C LEU A 319 -3.52 23.49 -0.65
N LEU A 320 -3.96 23.41 -1.91
CA LEU A 320 -3.50 22.42 -2.86
C LEU A 320 -2.36 22.89 -3.76
N TYR A 321 -2.41 24.14 -4.22
CA TYR A 321 -1.58 24.62 -5.34
C TYR A 321 -0.54 25.66 -4.94
N THR A 322 -0.57 26.20 -3.73
CA THR A 322 0.44 27.14 -3.28
C THR A 322 1.60 26.45 -2.58
N SER A 323 2.82 26.80 -2.98
CA SER A 323 4.05 26.38 -2.29
C SER A 323 4.37 27.22 -1.05
N ASP A 324 3.61 28.29 -0.78
CA ASP A 324 3.87 29.31 0.21
C ASP A 324 3.08 29.10 1.52
N ALA A 325 2.65 27.89 1.77
CA ALA A 325 1.97 27.52 3.01
C ALA A 325 2.96 27.12 4.11
#